data_9673e57ef4479dcaa57a0124c33a15db
#
_entry.id   9673e57ef4479dcaa57a0124c33a15db
#
_cell.length_a   1.000
_cell.length_b   1.000
_cell.length_c   1.000
_cell.angle_alpha   90.00
_cell.angle_beta   90.00
_cell.angle_gamma   90.00
#
_symmetry.space_group_name_H-M   'P 1'
#
loop_
_entity.id
_entity.type
_entity.pdbx_description
1 polymer ?
#
loop_
_entity_poly.entity_id
_entity_poly.type
_entity_poly.pdbx_seq_one_letter_code
_entity_poly.pdbx_strand_id
1 'polypeptide(L)'
;IRTMLHMPRIQKLWEEKYGQASTEEDVEKLYGLFEEKLMSILDRFAQPKPYVLEVVKELRARGIKIGSTTGYTDDMMAVVVPKAKEAGYEPDTWFSPDSVGHVGRPYPYMIFQNMEALHVSSVEHVVKVGDTVSDILEGKHAGVFTVGVVEGSSEMGLTEEYDALTQEKKEEKIEEVRQRFQKAGADAVILHMGEL
;
A
#
# COMPACT_ATOMS: atom_id res chain seq x y z
N ILE A 1 0.83 -3.35 14.40
CA ILE A 1 0.26 -3.52 15.74
C ILE A 1 1.22 -3.00 16.80
N ARG A 2 2.48 -3.50 16.89
CA ARG A 2 3.46 -3.03 17.89
C ARG A 2 3.59 -1.51 17.89
N THR A 3 3.84 -0.88 16.75
CA THR A 3 3.92 0.57 16.60
C THR A 3 2.64 1.27 17.04
N MET A 4 1.47 0.71 16.72
CA MET A 4 0.17 1.26 17.13
C MET A 4 0.02 1.26 18.65
N LEU A 5 0.35 0.16 19.31
CA LEU A 5 0.26 0.05 20.77
C LEU A 5 1.17 1.03 21.50
N HIS A 6 2.29 1.45 20.88
CA HIS A 6 3.20 2.45 21.42
C HIS A 6 2.85 3.91 21.05
N MET A 7 1.77 4.14 20.27
CA MET A 7 1.29 5.50 20.05
C MET A 7 0.75 6.09 21.35
N PRO A 8 1.11 7.30 21.76
CA PRO A 8 0.77 7.86 23.09
C PRO A 8 -0.71 7.77 23.42
N ARG A 9 -1.58 8.07 22.45
CA ARG A 9 -3.04 7.97 22.64
C ARG A 9 -3.51 6.53 22.85
N ILE A 10 -2.98 5.59 22.11
CA ILE A 10 -3.38 4.17 22.19
C ILE A 10 -2.83 3.57 23.48
N GLN A 11 -1.59 3.85 23.83
CA GLN A 11 -0.97 3.40 25.07
C GLN A 11 -1.80 3.86 26.29
N LYS A 12 -2.17 5.13 26.33
CA LYS A 12 -3.01 5.67 27.41
C LYS A 12 -4.37 4.93 27.52
N LEU A 13 -5.06 4.74 26.40
CA LEU A 13 -6.34 4.02 26.37
C LEU A 13 -6.19 2.55 26.75
N TRP A 14 -5.07 1.93 26.40
CA TRP A 14 -4.75 0.56 26.78
C TRP A 14 -4.55 0.43 28.28
N GLU A 15 -3.71 1.30 28.87
CA GLU A 15 -3.46 1.34 30.30
C GLU A 15 -4.73 1.63 31.11
N GLU A 16 -5.56 2.57 30.65
CA GLU A 16 -6.89 2.85 31.27
C GLU A 16 -7.80 1.64 31.25
N LYS A 17 -7.76 0.82 30.19
CA LYS A 17 -8.64 -0.34 30.02
C LYS A 17 -8.13 -1.58 30.76
N TYR A 18 -6.83 -1.85 30.70
CA TYR A 18 -6.24 -3.10 31.19
C TYR A 18 -5.40 -2.94 32.46
N GLY A 19 -5.19 -1.71 32.95
CA GLY A 19 -4.44 -1.40 34.18
C GLY A 19 -2.92 -1.57 34.07
N GLN A 20 -2.40 -1.88 32.89
CA GLN A 20 -0.96 -2.08 32.64
C GLN A 20 -0.61 -1.76 31.20
N ALA A 21 0.69 -1.55 30.93
CA ALA A 21 1.18 -1.37 29.57
C ALA A 21 1.02 -2.66 28.74
N SER A 22 0.91 -2.49 27.40
CA SER A 22 0.87 -3.64 26.49
C SER A 22 2.20 -4.39 26.46
N THR A 23 2.11 -5.71 26.28
CA THR A 23 3.24 -6.65 26.22
C THR A 23 3.44 -7.19 24.80
N GLU A 24 4.55 -7.88 24.54
CA GLU A 24 4.75 -8.60 23.28
C GLU A 24 3.71 -9.72 23.08
N GLU A 25 3.26 -10.36 24.15
CA GLU A 25 2.18 -11.37 24.08
C GLU A 25 0.87 -10.73 23.58
N ASP A 26 0.57 -9.50 24.01
CA ASP A 26 -0.58 -8.74 23.50
C ASP A 26 -0.41 -8.41 22.01
N VAL A 27 0.80 -8.08 21.56
CA VAL A 27 1.10 -7.84 20.14
C VAL A 27 0.82 -9.09 19.32
N GLU A 28 1.33 -10.25 19.74
CA GLU A 28 1.16 -11.53 19.06
C GLU A 28 -0.33 -11.93 19.00
N LYS A 29 -1.02 -11.83 20.13
CA LYS A 29 -2.46 -12.12 20.22
C LYS A 29 -3.28 -11.23 19.30
N LEU A 30 -3.02 -9.94 19.29
CA LEU A 30 -3.72 -9.00 18.42
C LEU A 30 -3.37 -9.23 16.95
N TYR A 31 -2.14 -9.63 16.64
CA TYR A 31 -1.74 -9.95 15.29
C TYR A 31 -2.50 -11.18 14.76
N GLY A 32 -2.59 -12.25 15.54
CA GLY A 32 -3.36 -13.45 15.16
C GLY A 32 -4.84 -13.15 14.93
N LEU A 33 -5.47 -12.35 15.82
CA LEU A 33 -6.86 -11.91 15.64
C LEU A 33 -7.06 -11.02 14.41
N PHE A 34 -6.09 -10.16 14.13
CA PHE A 34 -6.10 -9.30 12.94
C PHE A 34 -5.99 -10.14 11.66
N GLU A 35 -5.07 -11.10 11.62
CA GLU A 35 -4.85 -11.97 10.47
C GLU A 35 -6.09 -12.81 10.15
N GLU A 36 -6.68 -13.45 11.16
CA GLU A 36 -7.94 -14.20 11.03
C GLU A 36 -9.07 -13.31 10.50
N LYS A 37 -9.23 -12.12 11.09
CA LYS A 37 -10.25 -11.17 10.66
C LYS A 37 -10.01 -10.67 9.24
N LEU A 38 -8.77 -10.33 8.90
CA LEU A 38 -8.41 -9.87 7.57
C LEU A 38 -8.72 -10.94 6.52
N MET A 39 -8.29 -12.17 6.74
CA MET A 39 -8.57 -13.29 5.84
C MET A 39 -10.07 -13.51 5.62
N SER A 40 -10.90 -13.31 6.65
CA SER A 40 -12.36 -13.49 6.57
C SER A 40 -13.09 -12.44 5.71
N ILE A 41 -12.45 -11.33 5.38
CA ILE A 41 -13.05 -10.21 4.62
C ILE A 41 -12.29 -9.84 3.36
N LEU A 42 -11.12 -10.42 3.14
CA LEU A 42 -10.16 -9.97 2.13
C LEU A 42 -10.72 -10.01 0.71
N ASP A 43 -11.55 -11.00 0.41
CA ASP A 43 -12.24 -11.16 -0.88
C ASP A 43 -13.13 -9.97 -1.26
N ARG A 44 -13.66 -9.26 -0.26
CA ARG A 44 -14.53 -8.10 -0.46
C ARG A 44 -13.78 -6.83 -0.89
N PHE A 45 -12.46 -6.80 -0.61
CA PHE A 45 -11.60 -5.63 -0.82
C PHE A 45 -10.54 -5.84 -1.92
N ALA A 46 -10.73 -6.86 -2.76
CA ALA A 46 -9.83 -7.18 -3.85
C ALA A 46 -10.16 -6.45 -5.17
N GLN A 47 -11.10 -5.51 -5.15
CA GLN A 47 -11.48 -4.75 -6.34
C GLN A 47 -10.43 -3.67 -6.65
N PRO A 48 -10.04 -3.52 -7.93
CA PRO A 48 -9.20 -2.40 -8.36
C PRO A 48 -9.84 -1.05 -8.00
N LYS A 49 -8.99 -0.11 -7.60
CA LYS A 49 -9.45 1.27 -7.37
C LYS A 49 -9.82 1.96 -8.69
N PRO A 50 -10.58 3.07 -8.65
CA PRO A 50 -10.95 3.83 -9.83
C PRO A 50 -9.74 4.15 -10.73
N TYR A 51 -9.96 4.13 -12.03
CA TYR A 51 -8.97 4.43 -13.09
C TYR A 51 -7.84 3.40 -13.26
N VAL A 52 -7.66 2.43 -12.35
CA VAL A 52 -6.55 1.47 -12.42
C VAL A 52 -6.61 0.64 -13.69
N LEU A 53 -7.80 0.15 -14.07
CA LEU A 53 -7.95 -0.72 -15.23
C LEU A 53 -7.67 0.03 -16.54
N GLU A 54 -8.16 1.25 -16.67
CA GLU A 54 -7.96 2.12 -17.82
C GLU A 54 -6.49 2.47 -17.99
N VAL A 55 -5.84 2.89 -16.91
CA VAL A 55 -4.41 3.24 -16.91
C VAL A 55 -3.54 2.03 -17.24
N VAL A 56 -3.77 0.89 -16.61
CA VAL A 56 -3.01 -0.34 -16.90
C VAL A 56 -3.19 -0.77 -18.35
N LYS A 57 -4.40 -0.67 -18.89
CA LYS A 57 -4.66 -0.97 -20.32
C LYS A 57 -3.85 -0.04 -21.24
N GLU A 58 -3.80 1.25 -20.93
CA GLU A 58 -3.03 2.22 -21.72
C GLU A 58 -1.52 1.98 -21.62
N LEU A 59 -1.00 1.73 -20.42
CA LEU A 59 0.42 1.41 -20.22
C LEU A 59 0.82 0.16 -20.99
N ARG A 60 0.00 -0.90 -20.97
CA ARG A 60 0.24 -2.12 -21.76
C ARG A 60 0.20 -1.89 -23.25
N ALA A 61 -0.70 -1.02 -23.74
CA ALA A 61 -0.75 -0.65 -25.16
C ALA A 61 0.55 0.06 -25.61
N ARG A 62 1.26 0.67 -24.70
CA ARG A 62 2.59 1.29 -24.90
C ARG A 62 3.75 0.29 -24.68
N GLY A 63 3.49 -0.98 -24.39
CA GLY A 63 4.50 -2.00 -24.14
C GLY A 63 5.11 -1.95 -22.73
N ILE A 64 4.50 -1.21 -21.80
CA ILE A 64 4.97 -1.11 -20.40
C ILE A 64 4.46 -2.33 -19.63
N LYS A 65 5.37 -2.98 -18.91
CA LYS A 65 5.07 -4.12 -18.05
C LYS A 65 4.61 -3.67 -16.68
N ILE A 66 3.76 -4.47 -16.05
CA ILE A 66 3.14 -4.17 -14.76
C ILE A 66 3.60 -5.17 -13.72
N GLY A 67 4.40 -4.73 -12.76
CA GLY A 67 4.77 -5.49 -11.58
C GLY A 67 4.04 -4.98 -10.34
N SER A 68 3.71 -5.86 -9.40
CA SER A 68 3.11 -5.48 -8.12
C SER A 68 4.02 -5.86 -6.96
N THR A 69 4.09 -4.98 -5.96
CA THR A 69 4.61 -5.29 -4.62
C THR A 69 3.48 -5.17 -3.60
N THR A 70 3.50 -5.97 -2.56
CA THR A 70 2.43 -5.98 -1.56
C THR A 70 2.98 -6.11 -0.14
N GLY A 71 2.19 -5.69 0.85
CA GLY A 71 2.44 -6.01 2.26
C GLY A 71 1.70 -7.25 2.73
N TYR A 72 0.91 -7.88 1.85
CA TYR A 72 0.22 -9.12 2.13
C TYR A 72 1.17 -10.32 2.06
N THR A 73 0.86 -11.38 2.82
CA THR A 73 1.52 -12.68 2.73
C THR A 73 1.08 -13.44 1.47
N ASP A 74 1.80 -14.50 1.11
CA ASP A 74 1.41 -15.36 -0.01
C ASP A 74 0.01 -15.98 0.17
N ASP A 75 -0.37 -16.34 1.40
CA ASP A 75 -1.70 -16.86 1.71
C ASP A 75 -2.80 -15.82 1.46
N MET A 76 -2.56 -14.57 1.82
CA MET A 76 -3.46 -13.46 1.51
C MET A 76 -3.55 -13.21 0.01
N MET A 77 -2.42 -13.27 -0.70
CA MET A 77 -2.37 -13.10 -2.15
C MET A 77 -3.07 -14.24 -2.90
N ALA A 78 -3.08 -15.45 -2.35
CA ALA A 78 -3.85 -16.56 -2.91
C ALA A 78 -5.37 -16.27 -2.96
N VAL A 79 -5.87 -15.39 -2.12
CA VAL A 79 -7.27 -14.90 -2.14
C VAL A 79 -7.42 -13.68 -3.06
N VAL A 80 -6.51 -12.70 -2.96
CA VAL A 80 -6.62 -11.42 -3.67
C VAL A 80 -6.39 -11.55 -5.17
N VAL A 81 -5.36 -12.30 -5.59
CA VAL A 81 -4.97 -12.37 -7.01
C VAL A 81 -6.09 -12.92 -7.91
N PRO A 82 -6.76 -14.04 -7.58
CA PRO A 82 -7.87 -14.52 -8.40
C PRO A 82 -9.02 -13.51 -8.47
N LYS A 83 -9.35 -12.86 -7.38
CA LYS A 83 -10.42 -11.86 -7.31
C LYS A 83 -10.11 -10.59 -8.08
N ALA A 84 -8.89 -10.09 -7.98
CA ALA A 84 -8.44 -8.96 -8.79
C ALA A 84 -8.46 -9.28 -10.28
N LYS A 85 -8.07 -10.50 -10.67
CA LYS A 85 -8.14 -10.99 -12.04
C LYS A 85 -9.58 -11.09 -12.57
N GLU A 86 -10.51 -11.64 -11.77
CA GLU A 86 -11.95 -11.64 -12.09
C GLU A 86 -12.48 -10.22 -12.32
N ALA A 87 -11.96 -9.24 -11.58
CA ALA A 87 -12.30 -7.83 -11.72
C ALA A 87 -11.54 -7.11 -12.85
N GLY A 88 -10.67 -7.81 -13.60
CA GLY A 88 -9.95 -7.29 -14.77
C GLY A 88 -8.52 -6.79 -14.48
N TYR A 89 -8.02 -6.91 -13.26
CA TYR A 89 -6.64 -6.54 -12.93
C TYR A 89 -5.75 -7.78 -12.77
N GLU A 90 -4.77 -7.90 -13.64
CA GLU A 90 -3.75 -8.96 -13.60
C GLU A 90 -2.38 -8.36 -13.90
N PRO A 91 -1.48 -8.17 -12.92
CA PRO A 91 -0.12 -7.73 -13.19
C PRO A 91 0.67 -8.84 -13.90
N ASP A 92 1.75 -8.48 -14.60
CA ASP A 92 2.63 -9.46 -15.25
C ASP A 92 3.42 -10.27 -14.20
N THR A 93 3.75 -9.64 -13.08
CA THR A 93 4.37 -10.28 -11.90
C THR A 93 3.88 -9.61 -10.61
N TRP A 94 3.95 -10.35 -9.51
CA TRP A 94 3.75 -9.80 -8.17
C TRP A 94 4.65 -10.51 -7.16
N PHE A 95 5.09 -9.77 -6.13
CA PHE A 95 5.91 -10.30 -5.07
C PHE A 95 5.43 -9.80 -3.71
N SER A 96 5.43 -10.71 -2.74
CA SER A 96 5.12 -10.48 -1.33
C SER A 96 6.40 -10.45 -0.48
N PRO A 97 6.33 -10.08 0.80
CA PRO A 97 7.45 -10.23 1.72
C PRO A 97 7.99 -11.66 1.81
N ASP A 98 7.13 -12.68 1.63
CA ASP A 98 7.51 -14.09 1.73
C ASP A 98 8.51 -14.50 0.64
N SER A 99 8.38 -13.93 -0.55
CA SER A 99 9.30 -14.17 -1.67
C SER A 99 10.67 -13.49 -1.52
N VAL A 100 10.85 -12.61 -0.52
CA VAL A 100 12.09 -11.85 -0.26
C VAL A 100 12.59 -12.04 1.18
N GLY A 101 12.37 -13.23 1.75
CA GLY A 101 12.85 -13.58 3.08
C GLY A 101 12.16 -12.81 4.21
N HIS A 102 10.89 -12.47 4.04
CA HIS A 102 10.05 -11.69 4.96
C HIS A 102 10.55 -10.25 5.20
N VAL A 103 11.36 -9.72 4.29
CA VAL A 103 11.88 -8.35 4.35
C VAL A 103 11.10 -7.47 3.37
N GLY A 104 9.87 -7.15 3.74
CA GLY A 104 8.97 -6.31 2.94
C GLY A 104 9.29 -4.82 3.00
N ARG A 105 8.34 -4.00 2.54
CA ARG A 105 8.46 -2.53 2.55
C ARG A 105 8.83 -1.97 3.93
N PRO A 106 9.68 -0.98 4.04
CA PRO A 106 10.19 -0.09 2.97
C PRO A 106 11.47 -0.56 2.27
N TYR A 107 11.86 -1.82 2.43
CA TYR A 107 13.02 -2.36 1.72
C TYR A 107 12.71 -2.61 0.25
N PRO A 108 13.67 -2.46 -0.69
CA PRO A 108 13.41 -2.42 -2.13
C PRO A 108 13.35 -3.81 -2.80
N TYR A 109 13.44 -4.88 -2.05
CA TYR A 109 13.69 -6.22 -2.58
C TYR A 109 12.57 -6.73 -3.50
N MET A 110 11.31 -6.43 -3.20
CA MET A 110 10.21 -6.82 -4.07
C MET A 110 10.22 -6.06 -5.42
N ILE A 111 10.69 -4.81 -5.43
CA ILE A 111 10.91 -4.06 -6.69
C ILE A 111 11.99 -4.75 -7.51
N PHE A 112 13.11 -5.13 -6.89
CA PHE A 112 14.21 -5.81 -7.59
C PHE A 112 13.80 -7.18 -8.12
N GLN A 113 13.00 -7.94 -7.39
CA GLN A 113 12.43 -9.21 -7.86
C GLN A 113 11.51 -9.00 -9.08
N ASN A 114 10.68 -7.95 -9.07
CA ASN A 114 9.88 -7.60 -10.25
C ASN A 114 10.78 -7.23 -11.44
N MET A 115 11.84 -6.45 -11.24
CA MET A 115 12.78 -6.07 -12.29
C MET A 115 13.44 -7.31 -12.91
N GLU A 116 13.92 -8.24 -12.08
CA GLU A 116 14.52 -9.50 -12.54
C GLU A 116 13.53 -10.33 -13.36
N ALA A 117 12.34 -10.59 -12.80
CA ALA A 117 11.30 -11.39 -13.45
C ALA A 117 10.80 -10.78 -14.77
N LEU A 118 10.75 -9.45 -14.85
CA LEU A 118 10.32 -8.71 -16.03
C LEU A 118 11.48 -8.35 -16.99
N HIS A 119 12.72 -8.76 -16.67
CA HIS A 119 13.92 -8.44 -17.44
C HIS A 119 14.13 -6.93 -17.67
N VAL A 120 13.92 -6.13 -16.61
CA VAL A 120 14.20 -4.70 -16.61
C VAL A 120 15.60 -4.45 -16.05
N SER A 121 16.50 -3.92 -16.87
CA SER A 121 17.93 -3.85 -16.58
C SER A 121 18.37 -2.57 -15.86
N SER A 122 17.50 -1.56 -15.74
CA SER A 122 17.83 -0.29 -15.08
C SER A 122 16.68 0.21 -14.22
N VAL A 123 16.98 0.73 -13.04
CA VAL A 123 16.03 1.40 -12.16
C VAL A 123 15.45 2.67 -12.79
N GLU A 124 16.19 3.27 -13.73
CA GLU A 124 15.72 4.46 -14.49
C GLU A 124 14.50 4.15 -15.40
N HIS A 125 14.26 2.87 -15.70
CA HIS A 125 13.13 2.41 -16.49
C HIS A 125 11.95 1.94 -15.63
N VAL A 126 11.99 2.21 -14.33
CA VAL A 126 10.97 1.77 -13.36
C VAL A 126 10.32 2.97 -12.71
N VAL A 127 8.99 2.92 -12.64
CA VAL A 127 8.20 3.86 -11.84
C VAL A 127 7.49 3.06 -10.76
N LYS A 128 7.69 3.43 -9.50
CA LYS A 128 6.91 2.94 -8.37
C LYS A 128 5.72 3.87 -8.16
N VAL A 129 4.52 3.30 -8.21
CA VAL A 129 3.27 3.99 -7.88
C VAL A 129 2.71 3.39 -6.60
N GLY A 130 2.37 4.20 -5.62
CA GLY A 130 1.86 3.71 -4.35
C GLY A 130 1.03 4.72 -3.58
N ASP A 131 0.32 4.24 -2.56
CA ASP A 131 -0.65 5.01 -1.78
C ASP A 131 -0.35 5.05 -0.27
N THR A 132 0.87 4.63 0.11
CA THR A 132 1.37 4.69 1.49
C THR A 132 2.76 5.30 1.55
N VAL A 133 3.12 5.87 2.72
CA VAL A 133 4.51 6.30 2.99
C VAL A 133 5.49 5.14 2.79
N SER A 134 5.08 3.92 3.14
CA SER A 134 5.91 2.71 2.96
C SER A 134 6.19 2.40 1.50
N ASP A 135 5.25 2.65 0.59
CA ASP A 135 5.46 2.53 -0.86
C ASP A 135 6.44 3.56 -1.38
N ILE A 136 6.31 4.81 -0.91
CA ILE A 136 7.23 5.88 -1.31
C ILE A 136 8.67 5.53 -0.88
N LEU A 137 8.83 5.10 0.37
CA LEU A 137 10.16 4.71 0.87
C LEU A 137 10.73 3.48 0.14
N GLU A 138 9.89 2.49 -0.21
CA GLU A 138 10.30 1.34 -1.03
C GLU A 138 10.88 1.78 -2.37
N GLY A 139 10.17 2.69 -3.07
CA GLY A 139 10.62 3.25 -4.34
C GLY A 139 11.92 4.07 -4.20
N LYS A 140 12.01 4.90 -3.17
CA LYS A 140 13.22 5.70 -2.92
C LYS A 140 14.43 4.84 -2.56
N HIS A 141 14.24 3.79 -1.77
CA HIS A 141 15.32 2.85 -1.45
C HIS A 141 15.74 2.01 -2.68
N ALA A 142 14.83 1.76 -3.61
CA ALA A 142 15.15 1.12 -4.88
C ALA A 142 15.87 2.07 -5.87
N GLY A 143 15.81 3.37 -5.65
CA GLY A 143 16.36 4.37 -6.56
C GLY A 143 15.52 4.60 -7.82
N VAL A 144 14.24 4.26 -7.80
CA VAL A 144 13.32 4.41 -8.92
C VAL A 144 12.52 5.72 -8.81
N PHE A 145 11.96 6.19 -9.92
CA PHE A 145 11.01 7.31 -9.91
C PHE A 145 9.74 6.88 -9.14
N THR A 146 9.32 7.71 -8.19
CA THR A 146 8.29 7.31 -7.22
C THR A 146 7.13 8.29 -7.23
N VAL A 147 5.93 7.77 -7.44
CA VAL A 147 4.67 8.53 -7.52
C VAL A 147 3.77 8.15 -6.36
N GLY A 148 3.33 9.15 -5.60
CA GLY A 148 2.31 8.99 -4.55
C GLY A 148 0.91 9.27 -5.10
N VAL A 149 -0.07 8.41 -4.78
CA VAL A 149 -1.49 8.59 -5.15
C VAL A 149 -2.28 8.94 -3.90
N VAL A 150 -2.93 10.09 -3.89
CA VAL A 150 -3.60 10.64 -2.70
C VAL A 150 -4.98 10.03 -2.50
N GLU A 151 -5.83 10.07 -3.53
CA GLU A 151 -7.24 9.69 -3.42
C GLU A 151 -7.40 8.19 -3.21
N GLY A 152 -8.19 7.81 -2.21
CA GLY A 152 -8.34 6.42 -1.82
C GLY A 152 -7.11 5.81 -1.15
N SER A 153 -6.09 6.61 -0.78
CA SER A 153 -4.91 6.13 -0.07
C SER A 153 -5.23 5.77 1.39
N SER A 154 -4.45 4.86 1.94
CA SER A 154 -4.48 4.55 3.37
C SER A 154 -4.10 5.75 4.24
N GLU A 155 -3.31 6.69 3.70
CA GLU A 155 -2.90 7.92 4.38
C GLU A 155 -4.04 8.93 4.54
N MET A 156 -5.06 8.90 3.67
CA MET A 156 -6.29 9.69 3.83
C MET A 156 -7.04 9.28 5.11
N GLY A 157 -7.01 8.00 5.47
CA GLY A 157 -7.65 7.45 6.67
C GLY A 157 -9.17 7.60 6.68
N LEU A 158 -9.79 7.89 5.54
CA LEU A 158 -11.20 8.18 5.37
C LEU A 158 -11.78 7.29 4.26
N THR A 159 -12.96 6.76 4.50
CA THR A 159 -13.73 6.00 3.52
C THR A 159 -15.08 6.69 3.28
N GLU A 160 -16.14 6.19 3.87
CA GLU A 160 -17.50 6.74 3.75
C GLU A 160 -17.63 8.17 4.33
N GLU A 161 -16.81 8.51 5.32
CA GLU A 161 -16.79 9.84 5.94
C GLU A 161 -16.24 10.92 5.01
N TYR A 162 -15.38 10.55 4.02
CA TYR A 162 -14.80 11.50 3.07
C TYR A 162 -15.87 12.22 2.24
N ASP A 163 -16.88 11.50 1.79
CA ASP A 163 -17.96 12.08 0.97
C ASP A 163 -18.80 13.10 1.75
N ALA A 164 -18.88 12.93 3.06
CA ALA A 164 -19.61 13.84 3.96
C ALA A 164 -18.82 15.11 4.33
N LEU A 165 -17.52 15.19 4.00
CA LEU A 165 -16.70 16.36 4.28
C LEU A 165 -17.09 17.55 3.40
N THR A 166 -16.91 18.77 3.93
CA THR A 166 -16.94 19.99 3.13
C THR A 166 -15.78 20.01 2.16
N GLN A 167 -15.91 20.73 1.05
CA GLN A 167 -14.86 20.86 0.04
C GLN A 167 -13.52 21.35 0.65
N GLU A 168 -13.59 22.34 1.52
CA GLU A 168 -12.42 22.88 2.24
C GLU A 168 -11.70 21.79 3.04
N LYS A 169 -12.44 20.96 3.79
CA LYS A 169 -11.85 19.85 4.55
C LYS A 169 -11.26 18.74 3.67
N LYS A 170 -11.86 18.50 2.51
CA LYS A 170 -11.30 17.58 1.52
C LYS A 170 -9.96 18.09 1.02
N GLU A 171 -9.87 19.36 0.67
CA GLU A 171 -8.65 20.00 0.20
C GLU A 171 -7.55 20.02 1.27
N GLU A 172 -7.90 20.28 2.53
CA GLU A 172 -6.97 20.17 3.67
C GLU A 172 -6.40 18.74 3.79
N LYS A 173 -7.26 17.72 3.70
CA LYS A 173 -6.83 16.31 3.79
C LYS A 173 -5.95 15.89 2.61
N ILE A 174 -6.31 16.30 1.41
CA ILE A 174 -5.50 16.06 0.21
C ILE A 174 -4.11 16.67 0.38
N GLU A 175 -4.04 17.92 0.86
CA GLU A 175 -2.77 18.61 1.07
C GLU A 175 -1.93 17.97 2.19
N GLU A 176 -2.55 17.54 3.29
CA GLU A 176 -1.85 16.78 4.33
C GLU A 176 -1.17 15.51 3.77
N VAL A 177 -1.89 14.72 2.97
CA VAL A 177 -1.35 13.49 2.38
C VAL A 177 -0.28 13.81 1.35
N ARG A 178 -0.49 14.82 0.52
CA ARG A 178 0.49 15.30 -0.45
C ARG A 178 1.81 15.65 0.22
N GLN A 179 1.76 16.41 1.32
CA GLN A 179 2.95 16.79 2.09
C GLN A 179 3.64 15.59 2.73
N ARG A 180 2.88 14.59 3.21
CA ARG A 180 3.47 13.34 3.74
C ARG A 180 4.25 12.61 2.67
N PHE A 181 3.70 12.44 1.47
CA PHE A 181 4.38 11.78 0.36
C PHE A 181 5.61 12.56 -0.12
N GLN A 182 5.51 13.89 -0.24
CA GLN A 182 6.64 14.75 -0.57
C GLN A 182 7.75 14.65 0.49
N LYS A 183 7.39 14.68 1.78
CA LYS A 183 8.34 14.51 2.89
C LYS A 183 9.00 13.12 2.90
N ALA A 184 8.29 12.09 2.48
CA ALA A 184 8.83 10.75 2.30
C ALA A 184 9.74 10.64 1.08
N GLY A 185 9.77 11.64 0.19
CA GLY A 185 10.66 11.72 -0.97
C GLY A 185 10.01 11.36 -2.30
N ALA A 186 8.68 11.35 -2.41
CA ALA A 186 8.01 11.13 -3.69
C ALA A 186 8.48 12.16 -4.74
N ASP A 187 8.81 11.68 -5.94
CA ASP A 187 9.23 12.52 -7.06
C ASP A 187 8.04 13.23 -7.69
N ALA A 188 6.86 12.61 -7.64
CA ALA A 188 5.59 13.20 -8.01
C ALA A 188 4.47 12.77 -7.07
N VAL A 189 3.44 13.59 -6.94
CA VAL A 189 2.22 13.24 -6.20
C VAL A 189 1.02 13.63 -7.03
N ILE A 190 0.21 12.64 -7.37
CA ILE A 190 -1.02 12.78 -8.16
C ILE A 190 -2.25 12.63 -7.25
N LEU A 191 -3.36 13.23 -7.66
CA LEU A 191 -4.61 13.11 -6.91
C LEU A 191 -5.19 11.70 -7.02
N HIS A 192 -5.35 11.18 -8.24
CA HIS A 192 -5.88 9.86 -8.52
C HIS A 192 -5.14 9.17 -9.67
N MET A 193 -5.32 7.86 -9.80
CA MET A 193 -4.63 7.07 -10.83
C MET A 193 -4.82 7.56 -12.26
N GLY A 194 -5.93 8.22 -12.57
CA GLY A 194 -6.18 8.74 -13.93
C GLY A 194 -5.29 9.89 -14.35
N GLU A 195 -4.43 10.41 -13.47
CA GLU A 195 -3.43 11.45 -13.78
C GLU A 195 -2.05 10.87 -14.15
N LEU A 196 -1.89 9.54 -14.05
CA LEU A 196 -0.66 8.85 -14.40
C LEU A 196 -0.49 8.76 -15.92
#